data_4bbcf47d62740f5afbef9629e8b740c4
#
_entry.id   4bbcf47d62740f5afbef9629e8b740c4
#
_cell.length_a   1.000
_cell.length_b   1.000
_cell.length_c   1.000
_cell.angle_alpha   90.00
_cell.angle_beta   90.00
_cell.angle_gamma   90.00
#
_symmetry.space_group_name_H-M   'P 1'
#
loop_
_entity.id
_entity.type
_entity.pdbx_description
1 polymer ?
#
loop_
_entity_poly.entity_id
_entity_poly.type
_entity_poly.pdbx_seq_one_letter_code
_entity_poly.pdbx_strand_id
1 'polypeptide(L)'
;MYELKDYLKAINQTKEPLMDGEDEEWERQYPPFIVNKCVAPFPDTLMLLNEINQLPNVDKKLQFDFLINSLRPRKRFTPWLKAKKLENLQYVKEFYGYSNAKAKAALDILSEEQISAIKRKMYKGGRNGRDQLDTGANVRNRVKRT
;
A
#
# COMPACT_ATOMS: atom_id res chain seq x y z
N MET A 1 19.05 10.06 14.81
CA MET A 1 17.62 9.86 14.48
C MET A 1 17.48 8.42 13.99
N TYR A 2 16.74 7.62 14.69
CA TYR A 2 16.56 6.19 14.36
C TYR A 2 15.51 6.05 13.28
N GLU A 3 15.91 5.49 12.13
CA GLU A 3 15.01 5.37 10.99
C GLU A 3 14.49 3.94 10.85
N LEU A 4 13.30 3.79 10.30
CA LEU A 4 12.70 2.48 10.00
C LEU A 4 13.65 1.56 9.21
N LYS A 5 14.45 2.15 8.32
CA LYS A 5 15.41 1.39 7.50
C LYS A 5 16.47 0.69 8.33
N ASP A 6 16.88 1.25 9.49
CA ASP A 6 17.93 0.70 10.34
C ASP A 6 17.43 -0.59 11.02
N TYR A 7 16.20 -0.56 11.56
CA TYR A 7 15.57 -1.77 12.11
C TYR A 7 15.38 -2.85 11.04
N LEU A 8 14.89 -2.48 9.85
CA LEU A 8 14.70 -3.44 8.76
C LEU A 8 16.02 -4.01 8.24
N LYS A 9 17.10 -3.22 8.23
CA LYS A 9 18.44 -3.67 7.89
C LYS A 9 18.97 -4.65 8.93
N ALA A 10 18.81 -4.35 10.20
CA ALA A 10 19.21 -5.22 11.30
C ALA A 10 18.46 -6.56 11.23
N ILE A 11 17.13 -6.55 11.09
CA ILE A 11 16.31 -7.75 11.03
C ILE A 11 16.63 -8.60 9.78
N ASN A 12 16.81 -7.98 8.63
CA ASN A 12 16.91 -8.71 7.36
C ASN A 12 18.35 -9.06 6.95
N GLN A 13 19.35 -8.31 7.40
CA GLN A 13 20.71 -8.43 6.85
C GLN A 13 21.79 -8.55 7.92
N THR A 14 22.01 -7.50 8.74
CA THR A 14 23.16 -7.42 9.63
C THR A 14 23.03 -8.25 10.89
N LYS A 15 21.81 -8.47 11.37
CA LYS A 15 21.54 -9.18 12.63
C LYS A 15 22.14 -8.50 13.86
N GLU A 16 22.28 -7.18 13.79
CA GLU A 16 22.77 -6.37 14.90
C GLU A 16 21.69 -6.18 15.97
N PRO A 17 21.98 -6.49 17.25
CA PRO A 17 21.03 -6.32 18.35
C PRO A 17 20.98 -4.84 18.75
N LEU A 18 20.30 -4.02 17.99
CA LEU A 18 20.25 -2.56 18.18
C LEU A 18 19.72 -2.14 19.55
N MET A 19 18.96 -2.99 20.24
CA MET A 19 18.30 -2.70 21.51
C MET A 19 19.05 -3.27 22.73
N ASP A 20 20.24 -3.84 22.56
CA ASP A 20 21.04 -4.38 23.66
C ASP A 20 21.99 -3.35 24.28
N GLY A 21 22.05 -2.16 23.70
CA GLY A 21 22.86 -1.05 24.24
C GLY A 21 22.16 -0.28 25.36
N GLU A 22 22.88 0.70 25.92
CA GLU A 22 22.36 1.62 26.95
C GLU A 22 21.36 2.64 26.40
N ASP A 23 21.21 2.70 25.07
CA ASP A 23 20.34 3.67 24.39
C ASP A 23 18.91 3.12 24.25
N GLU A 24 18.07 3.47 25.22
CA GLU A 24 16.64 3.11 25.23
C GLU A 24 15.83 3.73 24.08
N GLU A 25 16.39 4.70 23.37
CA GLU A 25 15.67 5.34 22.26
C GLU A 25 15.38 4.38 21.09
N TRP A 26 16.23 3.36 20.89
CA TRP A 26 15.98 2.31 19.90
C TRP A 26 14.67 1.59 20.16
N GLU A 27 14.42 1.17 21.39
CA GLU A 27 13.20 0.49 21.78
C GLU A 27 11.99 1.42 21.74
N ARG A 28 12.16 2.63 22.27
CA ARG A 28 11.09 3.64 22.32
C ARG A 28 10.55 3.99 20.94
N GLN A 29 11.44 4.18 19.96
CA GLN A 29 11.10 4.57 18.60
C GLN A 29 10.76 3.39 17.68
N TYR A 30 10.92 2.15 18.14
CA TYR A 30 10.60 0.97 17.35
C TYR A 30 9.11 0.92 16.99
N PRO A 31 8.75 0.85 15.69
CA PRO A 31 7.38 0.77 15.22
C PRO A 31 6.96 -0.67 14.88
N PRO A 32 6.53 -1.50 15.83
CA PRO A 32 6.28 -2.93 15.61
C PRO A 32 5.36 -3.22 14.44
N PHE A 33 4.22 -2.53 14.39
CA PHE A 33 3.22 -2.72 13.33
C PHE A 33 3.79 -2.47 11.92
N ILE A 34 4.60 -1.41 11.77
CA ILE A 34 5.17 -1.05 10.47
C ILE A 34 6.24 -2.05 10.07
N VAL A 35 7.09 -2.46 11.00
CA VAL A 35 8.13 -3.48 10.77
C VAL A 35 7.49 -4.80 10.37
N ASN A 36 6.50 -5.28 11.11
CA ASN A 36 5.77 -6.50 10.81
C ASN A 36 5.12 -6.43 9.42
N LYS A 37 4.51 -5.30 9.08
CA LYS A 37 3.92 -5.08 7.75
C LYS A 37 4.95 -5.11 6.61
N CYS A 38 6.17 -4.64 6.84
CA CYS A 38 7.25 -4.68 5.85
C CYS A 38 7.82 -6.08 5.65
N VAL A 39 7.79 -6.92 6.68
CA VAL A 39 8.39 -8.26 6.67
C VAL A 39 7.37 -9.35 6.33
N ALA A 40 6.09 -9.17 6.62
CA ALA A 40 5.00 -10.12 6.39
C ALA A 40 4.81 -10.62 4.93
N PRO A 41 5.05 -9.83 3.88
CA PRO A 41 4.76 -10.25 2.51
C PRO A 41 5.60 -11.41 1.97
N PHE A 42 6.53 -11.93 2.75
CA PHE A 42 7.42 -13.02 2.32
C PHE A 42 6.96 -14.36 2.92
N PRO A 43 6.90 -15.43 2.11
CA PRO A 43 6.43 -16.75 2.58
C PRO A 43 7.24 -17.30 3.76
N ASP A 44 8.55 -17.02 3.79
CA ASP A 44 9.46 -17.48 4.84
C ASP A 44 9.29 -16.75 6.19
N THR A 45 8.56 -15.67 6.21
CA THR A 45 8.36 -14.84 7.41
C THR A 45 6.92 -14.80 7.90
N LEU A 46 5.97 -15.09 7.01
CA LEU A 46 4.54 -14.92 7.28
C LEU A 46 4.07 -15.67 8.51
N MET A 47 4.48 -16.93 8.67
CA MET A 47 4.08 -17.76 9.80
C MET A 47 4.62 -17.21 11.12
N LEU A 48 5.91 -16.82 11.14
CA LEU A 48 6.55 -16.26 12.33
C LEU A 48 5.92 -14.93 12.75
N LEU A 49 5.57 -14.10 11.78
CA LEU A 49 4.88 -12.84 12.07
C LEU A 49 3.44 -13.04 12.53
N ASN A 50 2.78 -14.09 12.05
CA ASN A 50 1.46 -14.43 12.55
C ASN A 50 1.48 -14.78 14.04
N GLU A 51 2.51 -15.50 14.51
CA GLU A 51 2.69 -15.79 15.93
C GLU A 51 2.86 -14.51 16.76
N ILE A 52 3.72 -13.58 16.33
CA ILE A 52 3.89 -12.30 17.02
C ILE A 52 2.58 -11.48 17.04
N ASN A 53 1.87 -11.45 15.91
CA ASN A 53 0.65 -10.67 15.78
C ASN A 53 -0.50 -11.17 16.68
N GLN A 54 -0.44 -12.41 17.16
CA GLN A 54 -1.38 -12.94 18.15
C GLN A 54 -1.11 -12.40 19.56
N LEU A 55 0.07 -11.83 19.78
CA LEU A 55 0.55 -11.35 21.07
C LEU A 55 0.79 -9.82 21.04
N PRO A 56 -0.26 -8.99 20.92
CA PRO A 56 -0.13 -7.55 20.69
C PRO A 56 0.55 -6.78 21.82
N ASN A 57 0.57 -7.35 23.04
CA ASN A 57 1.11 -6.72 24.23
C ASN A 57 2.55 -7.14 24.56
N VAL A 58 3.18 -7.89 23.66
CA VAL A 58 4.59 -8.26 23.83
C VAL A 58 5.48 -7.02 23.72
N ASP A 59 6.46 -6.96 24.62
CA ASP A 59 7.47 -5.91 24.65
C ASP A 59 8.15 -5.71 23.30
N LYS A 60 8.50 -4.46 22.98
CA LYS A 60 9.06 -4.09 21.70
C LYS A 60 10.43 -4.70 21.44
N LYS A 61 11.27 -4.75 22.49
CA LYS A 61 12.58 -5.39 22.42
C LYS A 61 12.43 -6.87 22.14
N LEU A 62 11.52 -7.55 22.83
CA LEU A 62 11.29 -8.98 22.62
C LEU A 62 10.77 -9.29 21.21
N GLN A 63 9.90 -8.44 20.65
CA GLN A 63 9.46 -8.57 19.26
C GLN A 63 10.63 -8.43 18.27
N PHE A 64 11.49 -7.43 18.49
CA PHE A 64 12.64 -7.19 17.65
C PHE A 64 13.66 -8.36 17.73
N ASP A 65 13.97 -8.82 18.92
CA ASP A 65 14.89 -9.94 19.18
C ASP A 65 14.36 -11.24 18.57
N PHE A 66 13.08 -11.48 18.68
CA PHE A 66 12.45 -12.63 18.01
C PHE A 66 12.66 -12.59 16.49
N LEU A 67 12.45 -11.43 15.86
CA LEU A 67 12.63 -11.29 14.42
C LEU A 67 14.10 -11.44 13.99
N ILE A 68 15.04 -10.86 14.76
CA ILE A 68 16.47 -11.01 14.48
C ILE A 68 16.89 -12.47 14.53
N ASN A 69 16.48 -13.21 15.56
CA ASN A 69 16.92 -14.57 15.79
C ASN A 69 16.18 -15.60 14.92
N SER A 70 14.92 -15.36 14.61
CA SER A 70 14.10 -16.32 13.85
C SER A 70 14.24 -16.19 12.34
N LEU A 71 14.54 -15.01 11.82
CA LEU A 71 14.64 -14.79 10.38
C LEU A 71 16.04 -15.05 9.85
N ARG A 72 16.15 -15.73 8.73
CA ARG A 72 17.43 -15.89 8.03
C ARG A 72 17.88 -14.58 7.39
N PRO A 73 19.17 -14.27 7.34
CA PRO A 73 19.69 -13.12 6.62
C PRO A 73 19.30 -13.18 5.15
N ARG A 74 18.52 -12.20 4.70
CA ARG A 74 18.08 -12.09 3.31
C ARG A 74 17.68 -10.66 2.99
N LYS A 75 18.07 -10.17 1.84
CA LYS A 75 17.57 -8.88 1.34
C LYS A 75 16.10 -9.02 0.97
N ARG A 76 15.23 -8.35 1.74
CA ARG A 76 13.78 -8.31 1.50
C ARG A 76 13.37 -6.89 1.14
N PHE A 77 12.78 -6.74 -0.02
CA PHE A 77 12.21 -5.48 -0.47
C PHE A 77 10.79 -5.73 -0.95
N THR A 78 9.84 -5.19 -0.24
CA THR A 78 8.43 -5.22 -0.67
C THR A 78 8.00 -3.80 -0.99
N PRO A 79 7.63 -3.53 -2.24
CA PRO A 79 6.96 -2.28 -2.55
C PRO A 79 5.66 -2.23 -1.74
N TRP A 80 5.44 -1.13 -1.03
CA TRP A 80 4.16 -0.88 -0.40
C TRP A 80 3.07 -1.06 -1.44
N LEU A 81 2.09 -1.91 -1.14
CA LEU A 81 0.89 -1.99 -1.95
C LEU A 81 0.29 -0.58 -1.98
N LYS A 82 0.58 0.14 -3.04
CA LYS A 82 -0.12 1.40 -3.30
C LYS A 82 -1.58 1.00 -3.36
N ALA A 83 -2.38 1.56 -2.47
CA ALA A 83 -3.82 1.48 -2.64
C ALA A 83 -4.08 1.86 -4.10
N LYS A 84 -4.57 0.91 -4.90
CA LYS A 84 -5.06 1.25 -6.24
C LYS A 84 -6.01 2.39 -5.98
N LYS A 85 -5.66 3.58 -6.48
CA LYS A 85 -6.55 4.72 -6.44
C LYS A 85 -7.73 4.24 -7.25
N LEU A 86 -8.78 3.86 -6.56
CA LEU A 86 -10.03 3.48 -7.21
C LEU A 86 -10.64 4.78 -7.70
N GLU A 87 -10.07 5.31 -8.80
CA GLU A 87 -10.45 6.61 -9.36
C GLU A 87 -11.95 6.71 -9.60
N ASN A 88 -12.55 5.57 -9.87
CA ASN A 88 -13.97 5.48 -10.16
C ASN A 88 -14.84 5.24 -8.90
N LEU A 89 -14.23 4.99 -7.73
CA LEU A 89 -14.96 4.67 -6.51
C LEU A 89 -15.92 5.80 -6.09
N GLN A 90 -15.45 7.03 -6.19
CA GLN A 90 -16.25 8.19 -5.82
C GLN A 90 -17.49 8.32 -6.70
N TYR A 91 -17.35 8.13 -8.02
CA TYR A 91 -18.46 8.18 -8.96
C TYR A 91 -19.52 7.11 -8.68
N VAL A 92 -19.08 5.88 -8.39
CA VAL A 92 -20.00 4.78 -8.05
C VAL A 92 -20.70 5.03 -6.72
N LYS A 93 -19.98 5.54 -5.72
CA LYS A 93 -20.57 5.91 -4.42
C LYS A 93 -21.67 6.96 -4.57
N GLU A 94 -21.36 8.04 -5.26
CA GLU A 94 -22.30 9.16 -5.42
C GLU A 94 -23.50 8.79 -6.29
N PHE A 95 -23.27 8.03 -7.36
CA PHE A 95 -24.33 7.63 -8.27
C PHE A 95 -25.35 6.67 -7.64
N TYR A 96 -24.89 5.68 -6.88
CA TYR A 96 -25.73 4.66 -6.26
C TYR A 96 -26.01 4.90 -4.76
N GLY A 97 -25.37 5.87 -4.13
CA GLY A 97 -25.48 6.08 -2.69
C GLY A 97 -24.84 4.95 -1.85
N TYR A 98 -23.79 4.29 -2.37
CA TYR A 98 -23.18 3.12 -1.74
C TYR A 98 -22.14 3.50 -0.67
N SER A 99 -22.00 2.62 0.33
CA SER A 99 -20.84 2.64 1.23
C SER A 99 -19.55 2.30 0.49
N ASN A 100 -18.37 2.59 1.07
CA ASN A 100 -17.07 2.28 0.47
C ASN A 100 -16.91 0.80 0.12
N ALA A 101 -17.35 -0.10 1.00
CA ALA A 101 -17.25 -1.55 0.78
C ALA A 101 -18.13 -1.99 -0.40
N LYS A 102 -19.37 -1.51 -0.44
CA LYS A 102 -20.34 -1.85 -1.49
C LYS A 102 -19.93 -1.26 -2.85
N ALA A 103 -19.39 -0.04 -2.86
CA ALA A 103 -18.90 0.59 -4.08
C ALA A 103 -17.65 -0.11 -4.66
N LYS A 104 -16.76 -0.65 -3.81
CA LYS A 104 -15.64 -1.49 -4.26
C LYS A 104 -16.14 -2.77 -4.94
N ALA A 105 -17.04 -3.48 -4.30
CA ALA A 105 -17.62 -4.70 -4.87
C ALA A 105 -18.35 -4.42 -6.21
N ALA A 106 -19.05 -3.27 -6.30
CA ALA A 106 -19.68 -2.85 -7.54
C ALA A 106 -18.68 -2.54 -8.65
N LEU A 107 -17.52 -1.95 -8.35
CA LEU A 107 -16.47 -1.67 -9.33
C LEU A 107 -15.86 -2.93 -9.94
N ASP A 108 -15.82 -4.04 -9.21
CA ASP A 108 -15.31 -5.31 -9.72
C ASP A 108 -16.27 -5.94 -10.77
N ILE A 109 -17.52 -5.52 -10.79
CA ILE A 109 -18.58 -6.04 -11.68
C ILE A 109 -18.85 -5.10 -12.85
N LEU A 110 -18.68 -3.78 -12.64
CA LEU A 110 -18.99 -2.76 -13.64
C LEU A 110 -17.97 -2.75 -14.78
N SER A 111 -18.45 -2.75 -16.03
CA SER A 111 -17.58 -2.55 -17.19
C SER A 111 -17.13 -1.08 -17.31
N GLU A 112 -16.05 -0.84 -18.04
CA GLU A 112 -15.55 0.52 -18.28
C GLU A 112 -16.58 1.41 -19.01
N GLU A 113 -17.39 0.81 -19.90
CA GLU A 113 -18.48 1.51 -20.59
C GLU A 113 -19.55 1.98 -19.61
N GLN A 114 -19.92 1.12 -18.64
CA GLN A 114 -20.90 1.47 -17.61
C GLN A 114 -20.35 2.56 -16.68
N ILE A 115 -19.08 2.49 -16.31
CA ILE A 115 -18.41 3.52 -15.50
C ILE A 115 -18.39 4.85 -16.26
N SER A 116 -18.09 4.83 -17.55
CA SER A 116 -18.11 6.02 -18.41
C SER A 116 -19.51 6.62 -18.55
N ALA A 117 -20.55 5.78 -18.60
CA ALA A 117 -21.93 6.22 -18.62
C ALA A 117 -22.35 6.88 -17.28
N ILE A 118 -21.89 6.32 -16.14
CA ILE A 118 -22.10 6.91 -14.81
C ILE A 118 -21.44 8.29 -14.75
N LYS A 119 -20.18 8.41 -15.16
CA LYS A 119 -19.45 9.68 -15.18
C LYS A 119 -20.21 10.73 -16.01
N ARG A 120 -20.69 10.36 -17.19
CA ARG A 120 -21.48 11.27 -18.04
C ARG A 120 -22.77 11.75 -17.38
N LYS A 121 -23.48 10.86 -16.69
CA LYS A 121 -24.72 11.20 -15.98
C LYS A 121 -24.49 12.10 -14.76
N MET A 122 -23.34 11.93 -14.10
CA MET A 122 -22.96 12.74 -12.94
C MET A 122 -22.36 14.09 -13.33
N TYR A 123 -21.98 14.24 -14.58
CA TYR A 123 -21.40 15.48 -15.08
C TYR A 123 -22.44 16.60 -15.09
N LYS A 124 -22.44 17.41 -14.04
CA LYS A 124 -23.22 18.64 -13.97
C LYS A 124 -22.45 19.71 -14.73
N GLY A 125 -22.78 19.91 -15.99
CA GLY A 125 -22.07 20.76 -16.92
C GLY A 125 -21.62 22.11 -16.33
N GLY A 126 -20.34 22.37 -16.42
CA GLY A 126 -19.69 23.65 -16.10
C GLY A 126 -18.64 23.96 -17.16
N ARG A 127 -18.27 25.24 -17.28
CA ARG A 127 -17.41 25.77 -18.36
C ARG A 127 -16.00 25.14 -18.44
N ASN A 128 -15.56 24.44 -17.39
CA ASN A 128 -14.21 23.84 -17.30
C ASN A 128 -14.14 22.35 -17.71
N GLY A 129 -15.22 21.77 -18.20
CA GLY A 129 -15.28 20.34 -18.53
C GLY A 129 -15.02 20.00 -19.99
N ARG A 130 -14.84 20.96 -20.88
CA ARG A 130 -14.60 20.69 -22.31
C ARG A 130 -13.15 20.30 -22.63
N ASP A 131 -12.19 20.71 -21.80
CA ASP A 131 -10.77 20.52 -22.09
C ASP A 131 -10.18 19.17 -21.69
N GLN A 132 -10.91 18.34 -20.94
CA GLN A 132 -10.40 17.04 -20.49
C GLN A 132 -10.85 15.83 -21.32
N LEU A 133 -11.76 16.01 -22.28
CA LEU A 133 -12.27 14.93 -23.12
C LEU A 133 -11.58 14.83 -24.48
N ASP A 134 -10.74 15.80 -24.84
CA ASP A 134 -10.20 15.90 -26.22
C ASP A 134 -8.72 15.51 -26.39
N THR A 135 -8.07 14.99 -25.34
CA THR A 135 -6.65 14.56 -25.43
C THR A 135 -6.44 13.11 -25.84
N GLY A 136 -7.50 12.37 -26.17
CA GLY A 136 -7.42 10.94 -26.54
C GLY A 136 -7.58 10.59 -28.04
N ALA A 137 -7.93 11.53 -28.90
CA ALA A 137 -8.39 11.17 -30.26
C ALA A 137 -7.63 11.79 -31.43
N ASN A 138 -6.44 12.38 -31.25
CA ASN A 138 -5.78 13.03 -32.39
C ASN A 138 -4.28 12.69 -32.53
N VAL A 139 -3.98 11.39 -32.59
CA VAL A 139 -2.67 10.91 -33.06
C VAL A 139 -2.89 9.74 -34.03
N ARG A 140 -3.53 9.95 -35.14
CA ARG A 140 -3.42 9.11 -36.36
C ARG A 140 -4.02 9.85 -37.55
N ASN A 141 -3.29 10.72 -38.18
CA ASN A 141 -3.33 10.95 -39.62
C ASN A 141 -2.29 12.03 -40.03
N ARG A 142 -1.06 11.64 -40.02
CA ARG A 142 -0.03 12.37 -40.76
C ARG A 142 0.98 11.39 -41.38
N VAL A 143 0.49 10.63 -42.37
CA VAL A 143 1.39 9.94 -43.29
C VAL A 143 0.85 10.13 -44.72
N LYS A 144 1.74 10.69 -45.56
CA LYS A 144 1.82 10.66 -47.01
C LYS A 144 0.98 11.69 -47.79
N ARG A 145 1.68 12.71 -48.20
CA ARG A 145 1.73 13.19 -49.59
C ARG A 145 3.10 13.79 -49.82
N THR A 146 3.94 13.08 -50.45
CA THR A 146 4.65 13.30 -51.72
C THR A 146 5.25 11.99 -52.10
#